data_c4c0a77f1c0c45a9fec433a48019d71f
#
_entry.id   c4c0a77f1c0c45a9fec433a48019d71f
#
_cell.length_a   1.000
_cell.length_b   1.000
_cell.length_c   1.000
_cell.angle_alpha   90.00
_cell.angle_beta   90.00
_cell.angle_gamma   90.00
#
_symmetry.space_group_name_H-M   'P 1'
#
loop_
_entity.id
_entity.type
_entity.pdbx_description
1 polymer ?
#
loop_
_entity_poly.entity_id
_entity_poly.type
_entity_poly.pdbx_seq_one_letter_code
_entity_poly.pdbx_strand_id
1 'polypeptide(L)'
;TPTVAQMAGKAMQAGAYVHKVTHAVMQHMSSDAQGVLAVADMRAFLDSAVIDGDFDERTMVAAFWQVRDPGNAGTVIRSADAAGCAGVVLVDDCVDIFNPKVIRSTAGSLFHLPVVSMGTDEYFDWCAERGLAVYAADVYGTDARPPEPLTDVLAVPQSLAQAKTVLFGNEARGLTQDVLERVDRIVSIPIYGKAESLNLGTSAA
;
A
#
# COMPACT_ATOMS: atom_id res chain seq x y z
N THR A 1 -3.32 -9.19 24.57
CA THR A 1 -2.63 -7.91 24.24
C THR A 1 -1.60 -7.64 25.32
N PRO A 2 -0.35 -7.33 25.01
CA PRO A 2 0.66 -7.03 26.04
C PRO A 2 0.24 -5.80 26.85
N THR A 3 0.57 -5.80 28.14
CA THR A 3 0.35 -4.63 28.99
C THR A 3 1.35 -3.52 28.65
N VAL A 4 1.02 -2.27 28.99
CA VAL A 4 1.93 -1.11 28.81
C VAL A 4 3.31 -1.36 29.45
N ALA A 5 3.34 -2.02 30.63
CA ALA A 5 4.59 -2.37 31.30
C ALA A 5 5.42 -3.37 30.51
N GLN A 6 4.79 -4.36 29.88
CA GLN A 6 5.48 -5.32 29.00
C GLN A 6 6.01 -4.68 27.74
N MET A 7 5.24 -3.76 27.13
CA MET A 7 5.70 -2.98 25.95
C MET A 7 6.91 -2.11 26.32
N ALA A 8 6.85 -1.38 27.43
CA ALA A 8 7.96 -0.57 27.93
C ALA A 8 9.22 -1.41 28.20
N GLY A 9 9.06 -2.59 28.82
CA GLY A 9 10.15 -3.53 29.08
C GLY A 9 10.83 -4.00 27.79
N LYS A 10 10.05 -4.41 26.79
CA LYS A 10 10.58 -4.82 25.47
C LYS A 10 11.28 -3.67 24.75
N ALA A 11 10.72 -2.46 24.79
CA ALA A 11 11.33 -1.28 24.18
C ALA A 11 12.71 -0.97 24.80
N MET A 12 12.81 -1.00 26.14
CA MET A 12 14.09 -0.82 26.84
C MET A 12 15.11 -1.91 26.49
N GLN A 13 14.69 -3.17 26.38
CA GLN A 13 15.55 -4.27 25.96
C GLN A 13 16.07 -4.10 24.52
N ALA A 14 15.25 -3.49 23.65
CA ALA A 14 15.63 -3.14 22.28
C ALA A 14 16.46 -1.84 22.18
N GLY A 15 16.83 -1.22 23.31
CA GLY A 15 17.67 -0.02 23.35
C GLY A 15 16.88 1.29 23.17
N ALA A 16 15.55 1.25 23.15
CA ALA A 16 14.75 2.45 23.07
C ALA A 16 14.73 3.24 24.39
N TYR A 17 14.70 4.56 24.25
CA TYR A 17 14.58 5.48 25.39
C TYR A 17 13.11 5.50 25.87
N VAL A 18 12.87 5.07 27.11
CA VAL A 18 11.51 4.96 27.64
C VAL A 18 11.31 5.91 28.84
N HIS A 19 10.34 6.79 28.75
CA HIS A 19 9.96 7.73 29.78
C HIS A 19 8.55 7.48 30.28
N LYS A 20 8.34 7.61 31.59
CA LYS A 20 7.01 7.73 32.18
C LYS A 20 6.59 9.19 32.17
N VAL A 21 5.43 9.47 31.62
CA VAL A 21 4.86 10.81 31.56
C VAL A 21 3.48 10.83 32.20
N THR A 22 3.00 12.04 32.55
CA THR A 22 1.62 12.21 33.01
C THR A 22 0.64 12.08 31.86
N HIS A 23 -0.63 11.79 32.17
CA HIS A 23 -1.69 11.77 31.17
C HIS A 23 -1.81 13.11 30.42
N ALA A 24 -1.63 14.24 31.12
CA ALA A 24 -1.67 15.57 30.50
C ALA A 24 -0.57 15.75 29.44
N VAL A 25 0.66 15.31 29.71
CA VAL A 25 1.76 15.36 28.73
C VAL A 25 1.46 14.46 27.54
N MET A 26 0.97 13.23 27.79
CA MET A 26 0.62 12.30 26.72
C MET A 26 -0.49 12.87 25.81
N GLN A 27 -1.54 13.43 26.38
CA GLN A 27 -2.64 14.06 25.64
C GLN A 27 -2.19 15.29 24.85
N HIS A 28 -1.19 16.03 25.36
CA HIS A 28 -0.61 17.16 24.61
C HIS A 28 0.21 16.69 23.41
N MET A 29 0.90 15.55 23.51
CA MET A 29 1.67 14.99 22.41
C MET A 29 0.77 14.30 21.35
N SER A 30 -0.28 13.61 21.79
CA SER A 30 -1.28 13.00 20.92
C SER A 30 -2.60 12.81 21.65
N SER A 31 -3.65 13.47 21.19
CA SER A 31 -5.01 13.36 21.77
C SER A 31 -5.58 11.94 21.72
N ASP A 32 -5.10 11.13 20.82
CA ASP A 32 -5.59 9.76 20.57
C ASP A 32 -4.71 8.68 21.23
N ALA A 33 -3.69 9.08 22.00
CA ALA A 33 -2.79 8.13 22.64
C ALA A 33 -3.52 7.27 23.69
N GLN A 34 -3.34 5.94 23.61
CA GLN A 34 -3.96 4.96 24.49
C GLN A 34 -2.97 4.41 25.53
N GLY A 35 -2.27 5.32 26.22
CA GLY A 35 -1.32 4.96 27.29
C GLY A 35 0.10 4.65 26.84
N VAL A 36 0.35 4.61 25.53
CA VAL A 36 1.69 4.47 24.92
C VAL A 36 1.78 5.42 23.73
N LEU A 37 2.95 6.03 23.57
CA LEU A 37 3.29 6.87 22.42
C LEU A 37 4.76 6.63 22.08
N ALA A 38 5.08 6.52 20.82
CA ALA A 38 6.44 6.42 20.32
C ALA A 38 6.78 7.64 19.45
N VAL A 39 8.01 8.11 19.56
CA VAL A 39 8.58 9.10 18.66
C VAL A 39 9.71 8.40 17.91
N ALA A 40 9.64 8.42 16.59
CA ALA A 40 10.63 7.78 15.73
C ALA A 40 11.22 8.80 14.74
N ASP A 41 12.45 8.55 14.31
CA ASP A 41 13.07 9.32 13.23
C ASP A 41 12.50 8.85 11.88
N MET A 42 11.82 9.74 11.18
CA MET A 42 11.23 9.48 9.87
C MET A 42 12.29 9.17 8.80
N ARG A 43 13.48 9.79 8.88
CA ARG A 43 14.55 9.55 7.91
C ARG A 43 15.05 8.11 7.98
N ALA A 44 15.33 7.63 9.19
CA ALA A 44 15.74 6.24 9.39
C ALA A 44 14.71 5.23 8.88
N PHE A 45 13.41 5.56 8.99
CA PHE A 45 12.35 4.73 8.42
C PHE A 45 12.37 4.76 6.89
N LEU A 46 12.45 5.94 6.28
CA LEU A 46 12.47 6.09 4.81
C LEU A 46 13.71 5.44 4.21
N ASP A 47 14.88 5.61 4.82
CA ASP A 47 16.14 5.01 4.36
C ASP A 47 16.11 3.48 4.38
N SER A 48 15.27 2.88 5.25
CA SER A 48 15.08 1.43 5.34
C SER A 48 13.96 0.90 4.44
N ALA A 49 13.11 1.76 3.90
CA ALA A 49 11.99 1.39 3.05
C ALA A 49 12.47 1.17 1.60
N VAL A 50 13.00 0.00 1.33
CA VAL A 50 13.45 -0.40 -0.02
C VAL A 50 12.70 -1.66 -0.42
N ILE A 51 12.06 -1.63 -1.60
CA ILE A 51 11.50 -2.84 -2.22
C ILE A 51 12.62 -3.42 -3.08
N ASP A 52 13.36 -4.37 -2.52
CA ASP A 52 14.53 -4.99 -3.13
C ASP A 52 14.44 -6.51 -3.06
N GLY A 53 15.25 -7.18 -3.86
CA GLY A 53 15.35 -8.64 -3.91
C GLY A 53 15.25 -9.21 -5.33
N ASP A 54 15.40 -10.52 -5.44
CA ASP A 54 15.17 -11.25 -6.69
C ASP A 54 13.66 -11.43 -6.88
N PHE A 55 13.10 -10.72 -7.85
CA PHE A 55 11.68 -10.84 -8.20
C PHE A 55 11.46 -12.09 -9.06
N ASP A 56 10.64 -12.98 -8.56
CA ASP A 56 10.22 -14.21 -9.23
C ASP A 56 8.71 -14.17 -9.58
N GLU A 57 8.21 -15.23 -10.16
CA GLU A 57 6.81 -15.38 -10.56
C GLU A 57 5.80 -15.22 -9.41
N ARG A 58 6.23 -15.37 -8.16
CA ARG A 58 5.39 -15.22 -6.96
C ARG A 58 5.41 -13.81 -6.44
N THR A 59 6.37 -13.00 -6.87
CA THR A 59 6.52 -11.64 -6.39
C THR A 59 5.36 -10.77 -6.86
N MET A 60 4.70 -10.16 -5.92
CA MET A 60 3.65 -9.19 -6.15
C MET A 60 3.95 -7.90 -5.38
N VAL A 61 3.81 -6.77 -6.06
CA VAL A 61 3.89 -5.43 -5.46
C VAL A 61 2.52 -4.79 -5.61
N ALA A 62 2.02 -4.16 -4.56
CA ALA A 62 0.81 -3.37 -4.64
C ALA A 62 1.15 -1.91 -4.92
N ALA A 63 0.52 -1.30 -5.92
CA ALA A 63 0.75 0.09 -6.29
C ALA A 63 -0.56 0.88 -6.28
N PHE A 64 -0.54 2.11 -5.77
CA PHE A 64 -1.72 2.94 -5.60
C PHE A 64 -1.46 4.33 -6.15
N TRP A 65 -2.17 4.70 -7.20
CA TRP A 65 -2.02 5.97 -7.88
C TRP A 65 -2.93 7.03 -7.27
N GLN A 66 -2.32 8.08 -6.71
CA GLN A 66 -2.99 9.25 -6.13
C GLN A 66 -4.04 8.90 -5.05
N VAL A 67 -3.76 7.93 -4.19
CA VAL A 67 -4.62 7.64 -3.03
C VAL A 67 -4.52 8.79 -2.02
N ARG A 68 -5.65 9.45 -1.71
CA ARG A 68 -5.69 10.66 -0.88
C ARG A 68 -6.40 10.48 0.44
N ASP A 69 -7.28 9.51 0.57
CA ASP A 69 -7.95 9.21 1.83
C ASP A 69 -7.03 8.42 2.76
N PRO A 70 -6.74 8.94 3.98
CA PRO A 70 -5.86 8.28 4.93
C PRO A 70 -6.35 6.90 5.40
N GLY A 71 -7.67 6.69 5.43
CA GLY A 71 -8.27 5.42 5.79
C GLY A 71 -8.04 4.37 4.71
N ASN A 72 -8.25 4.74 3.45
CA ASN A 72 -7.98 3.87 2.32
C ASN A 72 -6.49 3.55 2.21
N ALA A 73 -5.61 4.56 2.32
CA ALA A 73 -4.16 4.34 2.29
C ALA A 73 -3.71 3.30 3.33
N GLY A 74 -4.16 3.43 4.57
CA GLY A 74 -3.82 2.44 5.60
C GLY A 74 -4.45 1.07 5.36
N THR A 75 -5.68 1.02 4.83
CA THR A 75 -6.36 -0.25 4.51
C THR A 75 -5.64 -0.98 3.39
N VAL A 76 -5.22 -0.30 2.33
CA VAL A 76 -4.51 -0.94 1.21
C VAL A 76 -3.12 -1.43 1.59
N ILE A 77 -2.38 -0.69 2.44
CA ILE A 77 -1.11 -1.17 3.01
C ILE A 77 -1.34 -2.45 3.82
N ARG A 78 -2.40 -2.49 4.62
CA ARG A 78 -2.76 -3.68 5.41
C ARG A 78 -3.18 -4.86 4.52
N SER A 79 -3.91 -4.63 3.43
CA SER A 79 -4.27 -5.68 2.47
C SER A 79 -3.04 -6.25 1.78
N ALA A 80 -2.10 -5.38 1.36
CA ALA A 80 -0.84 -5.80 0.76
C ALA A 80 0.01 -6.65 1.71
N ASP A 81 0.12 -6.27 2.98
CA ASP A 81 0.78 -7.08 4.02
C ASP A 81 0.12 -8.45 4.19
N ALA A 82 -1.21 -8.48 4.29
CA ALA A 82 -1.97 -9.73 4.44
C ALA A 82 -1.86 -10.64 3.20
N ALA A 83 -1.72 -10.07 2.00
CA ALA A 83 -1.51 -10.81 0.75
C ALA A 83 -0.07 -11.29 0.55
N GLY A 84 0.86 -10.89 1.42
CA GLY A 84 2.28 -11.23 1.29
C GLY A 84 2.98 -10.49 0.14
N CYS A 85 2.54 -9.28 -0.19
CA CYS A 85 3.22 -8.45 -1.17
C CYS A 85 4.65 -8.12 -0.73
N ALA A 86 5.57 -8.01 -1.68
CA ALA A 86 6.96 -7.62 -1.43
C ALA A 86 7.09 -6.16 -0.95
N GLY A 87 6.09 -5.33 -1.24
CA GLY A 87 6.03 -3.95 -0.80
C GLY A 87 4.82 -3.21 -1.37
N VAL A 88 4.74 -1.93 -1.02
CA VAL A 88 3.71 -1.01 -1.51
C VAL A 88 4.38 0.19 -2.16
N VAL A 89 3.92 0.57 -3.36
CA VAL A 89 4.32 1.81 -4.02
C VAL A 89 3.15 2.78 -4.02
N LEU A 90 3.35 3.94 -3.43
CA LEU A 90 2.45 5.08 -3.53
C LEU A 90 2.91 5.95 -4.71
N VAL A 91 2.11 5.96 -5.77
CA VAL A 91 2.46 6.58 -7.04
C VAL A 91 1.85 7.98 -7.11
N ASP A 92 2.71 8.97 -7.39
CA ASP A 92 2.33 10.36 -7.57
C ASP A 92 1.78 11.01 -6.27
N ASP A 93 0.85 11.95 -6.35
CA ASP A 93 0.34 12.77 -5.24
C ASP A 93 -0.56 11.96 -4.29
N CYS A 94 0.05 11.12 -3.45
CA CYS A 94 -0.61 10.34 -2.42
C CYS A 94 -0.59 11.06 -1.07
N VAL A 95 -1.47 10.62 -0.15
CA VAL A 95 -1.45 11.07 1.24
C VAL A 95 -0.12 10.69 1.91
N ASP A 96 0.36 11.57 2.80
CA ASP A 96 1.56 11.30 3.59
C ASP A 96 1.39 10.06 4.47
N ILE A 97 2.27 9.07 4.31
CA ILE A 97 2.28 7.83 5.10
C ILE A 97 2.52 8.08 6.59
N PHE A 98 3.14 9.19 6.95
CA PHE A 98 3.35 9.59 8.35
C PHE A 98 2.15 10.34 8.95
N ASN A 99 1.10 10.58 8.16
CA ASN A 99 -0.15 11.08 8.73
C ASN A 99 -0.63 10.13 9.83
N PRO A 100 -0.91 10.60 11.05
CA PRO A 100 -1.34 9.74 12.16
C PRO A 100 -2.57 8.89 11.87
N LYS A 101 -3.45 9.33 10.98
CA LYS A 101 -4.61 8.53 10.53
C LYS A 101 -4.19 7.37 9.64
N VAL A 102 -3.21 7.56 8.74
CA VAL A 102 -2.63 6.48 7.93
C VAL A 102 -1.98 5.45 8.85
N ILE A 103 -1.04 5.89 9.71
CA ILE A 103 -0.34 4.99 10.63
C ILE A 103 -1.31 4.14 11.44
N ARG A 104 -2.37 4.74 11.99
CA ARG A 104 -3.39 4.00 12.77
C ARG A 104 -4.17 3.00 11.91
N SER A 105 -4.56 3.38 10.69
CA SER A 105 -5.37 2.53 9.82
C SER A 105 -4.59 1.34 9.25
N THR A 106 -3.25 1.39 9.21
CA THR A 106 -2.41 0.23 8.85
C THR A 106 -2.43 -0.88 9.90
N ALA A 107 -2.86 -0.61 11.13
CA ALA A 107 -2.85 -1.55 12.27
C ALA A 107 -1.47 -2.21 12.52
N GLY A 108 -0.37 -1.54 12.12
CA GLY A 108 1.00 -2.02 12.27
C GLY A 108 1.67 -2.50 10.99
N SER A 109 0.90 -2.77 9.93
CA SER A 109 1.44 -3.27 8.64
C SER A 109 2.47 -2.35 8.00
N LEU A 110 2.42 -1.04 8.28
CA LEU A 110 3.43 -0.07 7.84
C LEU A 110 4.87 -0.45 8.28
N PHE A 111 5.01 -1.25 9.34
CA PHE A 111 6.29 -1.68 9.89
C PHE A 111 6.66 -3.11 9.48
N HIS A 112 5.84 -3.78 8.66
CA HIS A 112 6.06 -5.17 8.23
C HIS A 112 6.62 -5.26 6.82
N LEU A 113 6.26 -4.32 5.95
CA LEU A 113 6.68 -4.31 4.55
C LEU A 113 7.14 -2.91 4.15
N PRO A 114 8.06 -2.77 3.18
CA PRO A 114 8.47 -1.47 2.67
C PRO A 114 7.31 -0.77 1.97
N VAL A 115 7.17 0.53 2.28
CA VAL A 115 6.24 1.44 1.60
C VAL A 115 7.06 2.60 1.04
N VAL A 116 7.09 2.72 -0.27
CA VAL A 116 7.87 3.74 -0.99
C VAL A 116 6.94 4.67 -1.78
N SER A 117 7.41 5.88 -2.06
CA SER A 117 6.69 6.84 -2.90
C SER A 117 7.52 7.15 -4.14
N MET A 118 6.88 7.20 -5.30
CA MET A 118 7.51 7.46 -6.59
C MET A 118 6.60 8.35 -7.44
N GLY A 119 7.19 9.14 -8.34
CA GLY A 119 6.44 9.76 -9.42
C GLY A 119 5.94 8.72 -10.44
N THR A 120 4.95 9.10 -11.26
CA THR A 120 4.35 8.17 -12.25
C THR A 120 5.40 7.64 -13.23
N ASP A 121 6.27 8.49 -13.77
CA ASP A 121 7.32 8.04 -14.70
C ASP A 121 8.35 7.16 -14.02
N GLU A 122 8.81 7.55 -12.85
CA GLU A 122 9.75 6.77 -12.03
C GLU A 122 9.21 5.37 -11.71
N TYR A 123 7.91 5.26 -11.40
CA TYR A 123 7.26 3.98 -11.14
C TYR A 123 7.32 3.04 -12.35
N PHE A 124 6.99 3.52 -13.54
CA PHE A 124 7.04 2.69 -14.74
C PHE A 124 8.47 2.29 -15.11
N ASP A 125 9.43 3.21 -14.99
CA ASP A 125 10.85 2.92 -15.21
C ASP A 125 11.36 1.88 -14.20
N TRP A 126 11.00 2.03 -12.93
CA TRP A 126 11.31 1.09 -11.86
C TRP A 126 10.73 -0.31 -12.12
N CYS A 127 9.51 -0.40 -12.62
CA CYS A 127 8.89 -1.67 -13.01
C CYS A 127 9.64 -2.33 -14.19
N ALA A 128 9.95 -1.55 -15.21
CA ALA A 128 10.65 -2.04 -16.40
C ALA A 128 12.06 -2.57 -16.07
N GLU A 129 12.83 -1.85 -15.24
CA GLU A 129 14.15 -2.26 -14.79
C GLU A 129 14.15 -3.60 -14.02
N ARG A 130 13.05 -3.91 -13.34
CA ARG A 130 12.88 -5.12 -12.52
C ARG A 130 12.09 -6.23 -13.18
N GLY A 131 11.65 -6.01 -14.43
CA GLY A 131 10.85 -6.99 -15.17
C GLY A 131 9.48 -7.27 -14.55
N LEU A 132 8.92 -6.28 -13.83
CA LEU A 132 7.58 -6.36 -13.26
C LEU A 132 6.53 -6.05 -14.32
N ALA A 133 5.61 -6.98 -14.54
CA ALA A 133 4.43 -6.69 -15.35
C ALA A 133 3.46 -5.79 -14.57
N VAL A 134 2.99 -4.73 -15.19
CA VAL A 134 2.06 -3.78 -14.59
C VAL A 134 0.62 -4.13 -14.96
N TYR A 135 -0.18 -4.53 -13.97
CA TYR A 135 -1.61 -4.82 -14.12
C TYR A 135 -2.40 -3.69 -13.50
N ALA A 136 -3.20 -2.98 -14.29
CA ALA A 136 -4.10 -1.94 -13.80
C ALA A 136 -5.43 -2.54 -13.36
N ALA A 137 -5.86 -2.25 -12.15
CA ALA A 137 -7.22 -2.56 -11.69
C ALA A 137 -8.15 -1.41 -12.10
N ASP A 138 -8.88 -1.59 -13.20
CA ASP A 138 -9.78 -0.59 -13.75
C ASP A 138 -11.02 -1.25 -14.37
N VAL A 139 -12.20 -0.62 -14.24
CA VAL A 139 -13.48 -1.18 -14.71
C VAL A 139 -13.87 -0.69 -16.10
N TYR A 140 -13.24 0.38 -16.58
CA TYR A 140 -13.61 1.01 -17.85
C TYR A 140 -12.61 0.72 -18.97
N GLY A 141 -11.32 0.64 -18.64
CA GLY A 141 -10.26 0.51 -19.63
C GLY A 141 -10.13 1.74 -20.54
N THR A 142 -9.68 1.49 -21.76
CA THR A 142 -9.62 2.49 -22.84
C THR A 142 -10.47 2.03 -24.03
N ASP A 143 -10.77 2.91 -24.97
CA ASP A 143 -11.51 2.55 -26.21
C ASP A 143 -10.83 1.42 -27.00
N ALA A 144 -9.50 1.36 -26.95
CA ALA A 144 -8.70 0.37 -27.67
C ALA A 144 -8.41 -0.89 -26.82
N ARG A 145 -8.52 -0.79 -25.49
CA ARG A 145 -8.13 -1.85 -24.54
C ARG A 145 -9.20 -2.00 -23.46
N PRO A 146 -10.27 -2.78 -23.70
CA PRO A 146 -11.26 -3.10 -22.68
C PRO A 146 -10.62 -3.93 -21.56
N PRO A 147 -11.10 -3.81 -20.31
CA PRO A 147 -10.55 -4.56 -19.19
C PRO A 147 -10.91 -6.06 -19.31
N GLU A 148 -9.94 -6.90 -18.96
CA GLU A 148 -10.13 -8.35 -18.85
C GLU A 148 -10.74 -8.68 -17.48
N PRO A 149 -11.78 -9.54 -17.38
CA PRO A 149 -12.24 -10.02 -16.09
C PRO A 149 -11.12 -10.72 -15.32
N LEU A 150 -10.93 -10.37 -14.04
CA LEU A 150 -9.89 -10.98 -13.20
C LEU A 150 -10.01 -12.50 -13.14
N THR A 151 -11.23 -13.03 -13.15
CA THR A 151 -11.50 -14.48 -13.20
C THR A 151 -10.88 -15.16 -14.42
N ASP A 152 -10.89 -14.50 -15.57
CA ASP A 152 -10.35 -15.03 -16.82
C ASP A 152 -8.82 -14.97 -16.80
N VAL A 153 -8.24 -13.89 -16.26
CA VAL A 153 -6.80 -13.75 -16.05
C VAL A 153 -6.27 -14.83 -15.13
N LEU A 154 -6.97 -15.11 -14.02
CA LEU A 154 -6.59 -16.16 -13.07
C LEU A 154 -6.73 -17.58 -13.62
N ALA A 155 -7.60 -17.78 -14.61
CA ALA A 155 -7.76 -19.08 -15.27
C ALA A 155 -6.60 -19.45 -16.21
N VAL A 156 -5.75 -18.49 -16.58
CA VAL A 156 -4.61 -18.69 -17.49
C VAL A 156 -3.30 -18.70 -16.70
N PRO A 157 -2.67 -19.87 -16.46
CA PRO A 157 -1.44 -19.96 -15.65
C PRO A 157 -0.31 -19.07 -16.14
N GLN A 158 -0.17 -18.87 -17.46
CA GLN A 158 0.84 -18.02 -18.07
C GLN A 158 0.70 -16.53 -17.66
N SER A 159 -0.51 -16.08 -17.35
CA SER A 159 -0.77 -14.72 -16.87
C SER A 159 -0.19 -14.45 -15.48
N LEU A 160 0.15 -15.51 -14.75
CA LEU A 160 0.68 -15.44 -13.40
C LEU A 160 2.17 -15.82 -13.34
N ALA A 161 2.78 -16.24 -14.44
CA ALA A 161 4.12 -16.81 -14.51
C ALA A 161 5.24 -15.74 -14.57
N GLN A 162 5.02 -14.56 -13.98
CA GLN A 162 6.04 -13.52 -13.87
C GLN A 162 5.78 -12.63 -12.66
N ALA A 163 6.83 -11.97 -12.18
CA ALA A 163 6.70 -10.94 -11.17
C ALA A 163 5.77 -9.80 -11.65
N LYS A 164 4.95 -9.29 -10.78
CA LYS A 164 3.92 -8.32 -11.18
C LYS A 164 3.68 -7.24 -10.13
N THR A 165 3.19 -6.13 -10.60
CA THR A 165 2.60 -5.10 -9.75
C THR A 165 1.15 -4.88 -10.14
N VAL A 166 0.29 -4.67 -9.15
CA VAL A 166 -1.12 -4.31 -9.38
C VAL A 166 -1.31 -2.85 -9.02
N LEU A 167 -1.64 -2.05 -10.02
CA LEU A 167 -1.84 -0.62 -9.90
C LEU A 167 -3.34 -0.30 -9.74
N PHE A 168 -3.69 0.28 -8.61
CA PHE A 168 -5.05 0.76 -8.32
C PHE A 168 -5.12 2.26 -8.47
N GLY A 169 -6.20 2.74 -9.06
CA GLY A 169 -6.43 4.16 -9.30
C GLY A 169 -7.00 4.93 -8.11
N ASN A 170 -7.07 6.23 -8.27
CA ASN A 170 -7.72 7.14 -7.33
C ASN A 170 -9.21 6.78 -7.13
N GLU A 171 -9.72 6.93 -5.91
CA GLU A 171 -11.08 6.52 -5.52
C GLU A 171 -12.18 7.25 -6.31
N ALA A 172 -11.94 8.49 -6.72
CA ALA A 172 -12.94 9.31 -7.40
C ALA A 172 -12.81 9.31 -8.93
N ARG A 173 -11.59 9.14 -9.46
CA ARG A 173 -11.30 9.32 -10.87
C ARG A 173 -10.73 8.08 -11.56
N GLY A 174 -10.38 7.05 -10.79
CA GLY A 174 -9.69 5.88 -11.31
C GLY A 174 -8.28 6.21 -11.82
N LEU A 175 -7.83 5.50 -12.82
CA LEU A 175 -6.59 5.74 -13.55
C LEU A 175 -6.86 6.62 -14.78
N THR A 176 -5.90 7.47 -15.16
CA THR A 176 -6.02 8.27 -16.39
C THR A 176 -5.73 7.43 -17.63
N GLN A 177 -6.21 7.87 -18.79
CA GLN A 177 -5.97 7.20 -20.07
C GLN A 177 -4.46 7.03 -20.33
N ASP A 178 -3.67 8.08 -20.09
CA ASP A 178 -2.21 8.06 -20.28
C ASP A 178 -1.53 6.98 -19.41
N VAL A 179 -2.02 6.75 -18.19
CA VAL A 179 -1.53 5.68 -17.31
C VAL A 179 -1.97 4.31 -17.83
N LEU A 180 -3.24 4.17 -18.25
CA LEU A 180 -3.78 2.92 -18.78
C LEU A 180 -3.11 2.48 -20.11
N GLU A 181 -2.61 3.42 -20.89
CA GLU A 181 -1.86 3.12 -22.12
C GLU A 181 -0.48 2.50 -21.85
N ARG A 182 0.09 2.74 -20.68
CA ARG A 182 1.44 2.28 -20.26
C ARG A 182 1.47 0.93 -19.58
N VAL A 183 0.33 0.42 -19.12
CA VAL A 183 0.27 -0.86 -18.39
C VAL A 183 0.27 -2.05 -19.34
N ASP A 184 0.73 -3.21 -18.86
CA ASP A 184 0.73 -4.45 -19.64
C ASP A 184 -0.68 -5.03 -19.78
N ARG A 185 -1.47 -4.99 -18.70
CA ARG A 185 -2.86 -5.49 -18.68
C ARG A 185 -3.77 -4.55 -17.92
N ILE A 186 -5.03 -4.50 -18.36
CA ILE A 186 -6.11 -3.84 -17.63
C ILE A 186 -7.05 -4.95 -17.16
N VAL A 187 -7.26 -5.06 -15.84
CA VAL A 187 -8.07 -6.11 -15.24
C VAL A 187 -9.23 -5.51 -14.44
N SER A 188 -10.39 -6.14 -14.51
CA SER A 188 -11.57 -5.71 -13.77
C SER A 188 -12.03 -6.80 -12.79
N ILE A 189 -12.44 -6.36 -11.59
CA ILE A 189 -13.14 -7.22 -10.63
C ILE A 189 -14.60 -7.29 -11.06
N PRO A 190 -15.16 -8.46 -11.36
CA PRO A 190 -16.54 -8.59 -11.78
C PRO A 190 -17.52 -8.09 -10.70
N ILE A 191 -18.44 -7.21 -11.06
CA ILE A 191 -19.51 -6.70 -10.20
C ILE A 191 -20.84 -7.22 -10.74
N TYR A 192 -21.52 -8.04 -9.95
CA TYR A 192 -22.78 -8.68 -10.35
C TYR A 192 -24.04 -7.92 -9.92
N GLY A 193 -23.87 -6.86 -9.14
CA GLY A 193 -24.94 -6.01 -8.61
C GLY A 193 -25.13 -4.72 -9.40
N LYS A 194 -25.67 -3.71 -8.71
CA LYS A 194 -25.92 -2.38 -9.28
C LYS A 194 -24.87 -1.34 -8.89
N ALA A 195 -23.83 -1.73 -8.15
CA ALA A 195 -22.73 -0.85 -7.80
C ALA A 195 -21.87 -0.59 -9.06
N GLU A 196 -21.43 0.64 -9.25
CA GLU A 196 -20.56 1.02 -10.37
C GLU A 196 -19.09 0.73 -10.08
N SER A 197 -18.71 0.74 -8.80
CA SER A 197 -17.34 0.47 -8.35
C SER A 197 -17.32 -0.09 -6.93
N LEU A 198 -16.17 -0.59 -6.51
CA LEU A 198 -15.90 -1.03 -5.14
C LEU A 198 -15.03 0.02 -4.43
N ASN A 199 -15.12 0.05 -3.09
CA ASN A 199 -14.15 0.81 -2.29
C ASN A 199 -12.72 0.30 -2.56
N LEU A 200 -11.74 1.21 -2.59
CA LEU A 200 -10.35 0.88 -2.91
C LEU A 200 -9.78 -0.22 -2.02
N GLY A 201 -10.01 -0.15 -0.71
CA GLY A 201 -9.56 -1.19 0.23
C GLY A 201 -10.18 -2.57 -0.05
N THR A 202 -11.45 -2.59 -0.50
CA THR A 202 -12.13 -3.84 -0.91
C THR A 202 -11.56 -4.38 -2.23
N SER A 203 -11.24 -3.49 -3.16
CA SER A 203 -10.63 -3.88 -4.44
C SER A 203 -9.22 -4.45 -4.27
N ALA A 204 -8.49 -3.96 -3.27
CA ALA A 204 -7.12 -4.39 -3.00
C ALA A 204 -7.02 -5.67 -2.15
N ALA A 205 -8.12 -6.11 -1.55
CA ALA A 205 -8.20 -7.31 -0.71
C ALA A 205 -8.58 -8.55 -1.52
#